data_3a2da766d0a279cb5a875cb7db8bafba
#
_entry.id   3a2da766d0a279cb5a875cb7db8bafba
#
_cell.length_a   1.000
_cell.length_b   1.000
_cell.length_c   1.000
_cell.angle_alpha   90.00
_cell.angle_beta   90.00
_cell.angle_gamma   90.00
#
_symmetry.space_group_name_H-M   'P 1'
#
loop_
_entity.id
_entity.type
_entity.pdbx_description
1 polymer ?
#
loop_
_entity_poly.entity_id
_entity_poly.type
_entity_poly.pdbx_seq_one_letter_code
_entity_poly.pdbx_strand_id
1 'polypeptide(L)'
;MDLLPGPEVGRYVPDPAPTKRQLLSAAFIDHLRHLGRIPATIRYTTQGLGRVRRSSRKLSPALTMPFTPPPTFMNHRLTPERRFATATLALIDVKATAKLLGATINDMVLAMSTGALRTLLLRYDGKAEPLLASVPVSYDFSPERISGNRFTGMLVALPADSDDPLQRVRVCHENAVSAKESHQLLGPELISRWAAYWPPAGAEALFRWLSERDGRTRYST
;
A
#
# COMPACT_ATOMS: atom_id res chain seq x y z
N MET A 1 -21.85 33.28 -24.03
CA MET A 1 -21.66 31.82 -23.95
C MET A 1 -22.58 31.35 -22.86
N ASP A 2 -23.83 31.07 -23.20
CA ASP A 2 -24.88 30.71 -22.28
C ASP A 2 -24.61 29.27 -21.81
N LEU A 3 -24.33 29.13 -20.52
CA LEU A 3 -24.24 27.81 -19.90
C LEU A 3 -25.64 27.20 -19.93
N LEU A 4 -25.82 26.12 -20.66
CA LEU A 4 -27.03 25.32 -20.62
C LEU A 4 -27.35 24.96 -19.16
N PRO A 5 -28.61 25.12 -18.72
CA PRO A 5 -28.98 24.69 -17.36
C PRO A 5 -28.63 23.19 -17.22
N GLY A 6 -27.84 22.89 -16.20
CA GLY A 6 -27.52 21.51 -15.88
C GLY A 6 -28.80 20.70 -15.65
N PRO A 7 -28.74 19.36 -15.79
CA PRO A 7 -29.91 18.52 -15.53
C PRO A 7 -30.45 18.81 -14.13
N GLU A 8 -31.76 19.01 -14.02
CA GLU A 8 -32.43 19.18 -12.72
C GLU A 8 -32.05 18.02 -11.83
N VAL A 9 -31.25 18.29 -10.83
CA VAL A 9 -30.91 17.31 -9.79
C VAL A 9 -32.19 17.02 -9.04
N GLY A 10 -32.83 15.90 -9.29
CA GLY A 10 -34.01 15.45 -8.57
C GLY A 10 -33.75 15.54 -7.08
N ARG A 11 -34.73 16.02 -6.33
CA ARG A 11 -34.64 16.19 -4.87
C ARG A 11 -34.21 14.87 -4.24
N TYR A 12 -32.98 14.81 -3.75
CA TYR A 12 -32.47 13.63 -3.04
C TYR A 12 -33.35 13.33 -1.82
N VAL A 13 -34.02 12.21 -1.82
CA VAL A 13 -34.75 11.69 -0.67
C VAL A 13 -33.83 10.62 -0.04
N PRO A 14 -33.29 10.88 1.16
CA PRO A 14 -32.44 9.88 1.80
C PRO A 14 -33.24 8.62 2.15
N ASP A 15 -32.65 7.46 1.95
CA ASP A 15 -33.21 6.20 2.40
C ASP A 15 -33.44 6.21 3.92
N PRO A 16 -34.52 5.61 4.42
CA PRO A 16 -34.78 5.52 5.85
C PRO A 16 -33.65 4.75 6.55
N ALA A 17 -33.19 5.24 7.68
CA ALA A 17 -32.15 4.59 8.47
C ALA A 17 -32.58 3.14 8.84
N PRO A 18 -31.73 2.14 8.63
CA PRO A 18 -32.07 0.75 8.92
C PRO A 18 -32.30 0.53 10.42
N THR A 19 -33.29 -0.26 10.76
CA THR A 19 -33.57 -0.66 12.15
C THR A 19 -32.48 -1.58 12.71
N LYS A 20 -32.31 -1.62 14.04
CA LYS A 20 -31.39 -2.53 14.70
C LYS A 20 -31.57 -4.00 14.29
N ARG A 21 -32.82 -4.45 14.09
CA ARG A 21 -33.12 -5.82 13.64
C ARG A 21 -32.64 -6.08 12.22
N GLN A 22 -32.83 -5.12 11.32
CA GLN A 22 -32.36 -5.21 9.94
C GLN A 22 -30.81 -5.26 9.90
N LEU A 23 -30.13 -4.43 10.71
CA LEU A 23 -28.68 -4.45 10.82
C LEU A 23 -28.16 -5.79 11.35
N LEU A 24 -28.79 -6.33 12.41
CA LEU A 24 -28.39 -7.62 12.98
C LEU A 24 -28.64 -8.78 12.01
N SER A 25 -29.79 -8.81 11.33
CA SER A 25 -30.07 -9.85 10.35
C SER A 25 -29.14 -9.78 9.14
N ALA A 26 -28.86 -8.59 8.63
CA ALA A 26 -27.89 -8.38 7.56
C ALA A 26 -26.48 -8.82 7.96
N ALA A 27 -26.03 -8.44 9.15
CA ALA A 27 -24.73 -8.85 9.67
C ALA A 27 -24.62 -10.36 9.85
N PHE A 28 -25.67 -11.02 10.35
CA PHE A 28 -25.72 -12.48 10.50
C PHE A 28 -25.67 -13.21 9.16
N ILE A 29 -26.48 -12.77 8.19
CA ILE A 29 -26.48 -13.35 6.84
C ILE A 29 -25.12 -13.15 6.17
N ASP A 30 -24.52 -11.98 6.33
CA ASP A 30 -23.21 -11.68 5.76
C ASP A 30 -22.11 -12.54 6.41
N HIS A 31 -22.20 -12.74 7.74
CA HIS A 31 -21.31 -13.64 8.45
C HIS A 31 -21.42 -15.09 7.95
N LEU A 32 -22.62 -15.61 7.76
CA LEU A 32 -22.83 -16.95 7.20
C LEU A 32 -22.29 -17.07 5.77
N ARG A 33 -22.49 -16.05 4.93
CA ARG A 33 -21.93 -16.01 3.58
C ARG A 33 -20.39 -16.01 3.61
N HIS A 34 -19.77 -15.29 4.54
CA HIS A 34 -18.33 -15.28 4.72
C HIS A 34 -17.81 -16.65 5.15
N LEU A 35 -18.46 -17.30 6.13
CA LEU A 35 -18.10 -18.67 6.55
C LEU A 35 -18.12 -19.65 5.38
N GLY A 36 -19.14 -19.59 4.51
CA GLY A 36 -19.21 -20.41 3.30
C GLY A 36 -18.08 -20.18 2.29
N ARG A 37 -17.39 -19.04 2.35
CA ARG A 37 -16.25 -18.72 1.48
C ARG A 37 -14.89 -19.17 2.02
N ILE A 38 -14.81 -19.64 3.27
CA ILE A 38 -13.55 -20.09 3.88
C ILE A 38 -12.81 -21.14 3.03
N PRO A 39 -13.46 -22.21 2.54
CA PRO A 39 -12.76 -23.23 1.74
C PRO A 39 -12.13 -22.64 0.46
N ALA A 40 -12.85 -21.72 -0.20
CA ALA A 40 -12.33 -21.02 -1.38
C ALA A 40 -11.16 -20.11 -1.04
N THR A 41 -11.19 -19.43 0.11
CA THR A 41 -10.11 -18.56 0.60
C THR A 41 -8.86 -19.38 0.95
N ILE A 42 -9.02 -20.54 1.60
CA ILE A 42 -7.91 -21.46 1.89
C ILE A 42 -7.29 -21.96 0.57
N ARG A 43 -8.12 -22.42 -0.38
CA ARG A 43 -7.63 -22.88 -1.68
C ARG A 43 -6.87 -21.78 -2.42
N TYR A 44 -7.38 -20.55 -2.42
CA TYR A 44 -6.71 -19.40 -3.03
C TYR A 44 -5.34 -19.13 -2.39
N THR A 45 -5.28 -19.19 -1.07
CA THR A 45 -4.05 -19.00 -0.29
C THR A 45 -3.02 -20.07 -0.60
N THR A 46 -3.41 -21.34 -0.56
CA THR A 46 -2.49 -22.47 -0.83
C THR A 46 -1.97 -22.46 -2.27
N GLN A 47 -2.81 -22.07 -3.24
CA GLN A 47 -2.38 -21.90 -4.64
C GLN A 47 -1.41 -20.72 -4.78
N GLY A 48 -1.65 -19.58 -4.10
CA GLY A 48 -0.75 -18.43 -4.09
C GLY A 48 0.62 -18.80 -3.51
N LEU A 49 0.64 -19.42 -2.32
CA LEU A 49 1.87 -19.90 -1.68
C LEU A 49 2.61 -20.93 -2.54
N GLY A 50 1.87 -21.83 -3.20
CA GLY A 50 2.46 -22.81 -4.12
C GLY A 50 3.12 -22.15 -5.34
N ARG A 51 2.55 -21.06 -5.87
CA ARG A 51 3.16 -20.27 -6.94
C ARG A 51 4.43 -19.56 -6.46
N VAL A 52 4.37 -18.89 -5.31
CA VAL A 52 5.53 -18.24 -4.69
C VAL A 52 6.65 -19.23 -4.45
N ARG A 53 6.37 -20.39 -3.84
CA ARG A 53 7.39 -21.43 -3.57
C ARG A 53 8.05 -21.97 -4.84
N ARG A 54 7.31 -22.10 -5.94
CA ARG A 54 7.87 -22.50 -7.24
C ARG A 54 8.71 -21.40 -7.88
N SER A 55 8.37 -20.15 -7.65
CA SER A 55 9.06 -18.95 -8.16
C SER A 55 10.15 -18.42 -7.23
N SER A 56 10.31 -18.98 -6.03
CA SER A 56 11.18 -18.46 -4.96
C SER A 56 12.67 -18.37 -5.30
N ARG A 57 13.10 -18.99 -6.40
CA ARG A 57 14.47 -18.80 -6.94
C ARG A 57 14.70 -17.43 -7.59
N LYS A 58 13.64 -16.65 -7.84
CA LYS A 58 13.67 -15.32 -8.47
C LYS A 58 13.18 -14.18 -7.56
N LEU A 59 12.67 -14.52 -6.38
CA LEU A 59 12.13 -13.52 -5.46
C LEU A 59 13.26 -12.77 -4.76
N SER A 60 13.23 -11.45 -4.90
CA SER A 60 14.13 -10.54 -4.20
C SER A 60 14.09 -10.77 -2.69
N PRO A 61 15.24 -10.61 -1.98
CA PRO A 61 15.30 -10.70 -0.51
C PRO A 61 14.39 -9.68 0.23
N ALA A 62 13.80 -8.73 -0.47
CA ALA A 62 12.84 -7.74 0.06
C ALA A 62 11.55 -8.33 0.64
N LEU A 63 11.31 -9.65 0.52
CA LEU A 63 10.27 -10.37 1.27
C LEU A 63 10.69 -10.75 2.70
N THR A 64 11.76 -10.16 3.23
CA THR A 64 12.00 -10.19 4.66
C THR A 64 10.80 -9.57 5.36
N MET A 65 10.15 -10.37 6.19
CA MET A 65 9.02 -10.10 7.08
C MET A 65 8.42 -8.70 6.92
N PRO A 66 7.21 -8.55 6.35
CA PRO A 66 6.61 -7.25 6.02
C PRO A 66 6.30 -6.35 7.23
N PHE A 67 6.69 -6.74 8.44
CA PHE A 67 6.36 -6.09 9.70
C PHE A 67 7.57 -5.84 10.62
N THR A 68 8.78 -5.80 10.06
CA THR A 68 9.97 -5.38 10.79
C THR A 68 10.63 -4.21 10.04
N PRO A 69 10.04 -2.99 10.15
CA PRO A 69 10.66 -1.81 9.55
C PRO A 69 12.00 -1.52 10.23
N PRO A 70 12.99 -1.00 9.48
CA PRO A 70 14.23 -0.55 10.08
C PRO A 70 13.93 0.58 11.09
N PRO A 71 14.66 0.64 12.21
CA PRO A 71 14.52 1.73 13.17
C PRO A 71 14.97 3.02 12.52
N THR A 72 14.05 3.92 12.22
CA THR A 72 14.32 5.23 11.65
C THR A 72 13.58 6.33 12.40
N PHE A 73 14.01 7.58 12.23
CA PHE A 73 13.32 8.74 12.81
C PHE A 73 11.83 8.82 12.41
N MET A 74 11.42 8.16 11.34
CA MET A 74 10.02 8.13 10.87
C MET A 74 9.16 7.15 11.66
N ASN A 75 9.77 6.11 12.26
CA ASN A 75 9.08 5.03 12.97
C ASN A 75 8.98 5.33 14.47
N HIS A 76 8.31 6.42 14.81
CA HIS A 76 8.07 6.82 16.20
C HIS A 76 6.59 7.18 16.41
N ARG A 77 6.22 7.38 17.67
CA ARG A 77 4.84 7.74 18.03
C ARG A 77 4.48 9.10 17.42
N LEU A 78 3.39 9.12 16.65
CA LEU A 78 2.93 10.34 15.99
C LEU A 78 2.38 11.34 17.00
N THR A 79 2.69 12.63 16.80
CA THR A 79 2.08 13.76 17.48
C THR A 79 0.84 14.23 16.70
N PRO A 80 -0.04 15.05 17.31
CA PRO A 80 -1.17 15.65 16.57
C PRO A 80 -0.73 16.72 15.55
N GLU A 81 0.49 17.21 15.65
CA GLU A 81 1.01 18.20 14.70
C GLU A 81 1.15 17.64 13.30
N ARG A 82 0.83 18.47 12.31
CA ARG A 82 0.98 18.14 10.88
C ARG A 82 1.68 19.29 10.18
N ARG A 83 2.63 18.93 9.30
CA ARG A 83 3.29 19.88 8.40
C ARG A 83 3.11 19.40 6.98
N PHE A 84 2.99 20.32 6.06
CA PHE A 84 2.76 20.04 4.66
C PHE A 84 3.73 20.86 3.81
N ALA A 85 4.30 20.21 2.78
CA ALA A 85 5.14 20.84 1.79
C ALA A 85 4.83 20.27 0.40
N THR A 86 4.96 21.08 -0.63
CA THR A 86 4.77 20.68 -2.03
C THR A 86 5.96 21.09 -2.88
N ALA A 87 6.20 20.32 -3.92
CA ALA A 87 7.10 20.67 -5.01
C ALA A 87 6.43 20.33 -6.34
N THR A 88 6.74 21.06 -7.39
CA THR A 88 6.18 20.85 -8.73
C THR A 88 7.30 20.57 -9.70
N LEU A 89 7.13 19.53 -10.53
CA LEU A 89 8.04 19.18 -11.62
C LEU A 89 7.24 19.16 -12.94
N ALA A 90 7.86 19.57 -14.03
CA ALA A 90 7.26 19.47 -15.34
C ALA A 90 7.13 17.99 -15.75
N LEU A 91 5.91 17.53 -15.98
CA LEU A 91 5.65 16.13 -16.35
C LEU A 91 6.37 15.71 -17.62
N ILE A 92 6.56 16.65 -18.56
CA ILE A 92 7.26 16.38 -19.81
C ILE A 92 8.71 15.99 -19.56
N ASP A 93 9.39 16.67 -18.64
CA ASP A 93 10.79 16.41 -18.31
C ASP A 93 10.94 15.06 -17.56
N VAL A 94 10.01 14.77 -16.65
CA VAL A 94 9.98 13.47 -15.95
C VAL A 94 9.77 12.33 -16.95
N LYS A 95 8.85 12.49 -17.92
CA LYS A 95 8.60 11.49 -18.97
C LYS A 95 9.80 11.30 -19.89
N ALA A 96 10.42 12.39 -20.32
CA ALA A 96 11.61 12.34 -21.17
C ALA A 96 12.77 11.64 -20.48
N THR A 97 13.04 11.97 -19.22
CA THR A 97 14.09 11.35 -18.40
C THR A 97 13.80 9.87 -18.15
N ALA A 98 12.56 9.52 -17.80
CA ALA A 98 12.15 8.12 -17.61
C ALA A 98 12.41 7.30 -18.87
N LYS A 99 12.02 7.83 -20.05
CA LYS A 99 12.24 7.17 -21.36
C LYS A 99 13.74 6.97 -21.64
N LEU A 100 14.57 7.98 -21.39
CA LEU A 100 16.03 7.89 -21.58
C LEU A 100 16.67 6.81 -20.70
N LEU A 101 16.14 6.63 -19.48
CA LEU A 101 16.65 5.66 -18.52
C LEU A 101 15.99 4.27 -18.63
N GLY A 102 15.05 4.07 -19.58
CA GLY A 102 14.29 2.82 -19.70
C GLY A 102 13.39 2.53 -18.49
N ALA A 103 13.01 3.57 -17.74
CA ALA A 103 12.21 3.48 -16.53
C ALA A 103 10.78 3.99 -16.77
N THR A 104 9.89 3.71 -15.84
CA THR A 104 8.53 4.25 -15.82
C THR A 104 8.46 5.54 -15.00
N ILE A 105 7.36 6.30 -15.15
CA ILE A 105 7.12 7.48 -14.29
C ILE A 105 7.06 7.07 -12.81
N ASN A 106 6.47 5.91 -12.51
CA ASN A 106 6.40 5.41 -11.14
C ASN A 106 7.80 5.14 -10.55
N ASP A 107 8.71 4.58 -11.35
CA ASP A 107 10.10 4.36 -10.92
C ASP A 107 10.82 5.68 -10.64
N MET A 108 10.56 6.70 -11.46
CA MET A 108 11.08 8.06 -11.23
C MET A 108 10.55 8.65 -9.91
N VAL A 109 9.25 8.51 -9.64
CA VAL A 109 8.66 8.97 -8.37
C VAL A 109 9.27 8.24 -7.17
N LEU A 110 9.43 6.92 -7.26
CA LEU A 110 10.06 6.12 -6.21
C LEU A 110 11.52 6.55 -5.98
N ALA A 111 12.30 6.74 -7.05
CA ALA A 111 13.71 7.13 -6.96
C ALA A 111 13.89 8.55 -6.40
N MET A 112 13.05 9.51 -6.79
CA MET A 112 13.06 10.87 -6.25
C MET A 112 12.65 10.88 -4.77
N SER A 113 11.60 10.15 -4.41
CA SER A 113 11.17 9.99 -3.02
C SER A 113 12.27 9.35 -2.17
N THR A 114 12.93 8.31 -2.70
CA THR A 114 14.07 7.65 -2.05
C THR A 114 15.21 8.63 -1.80
N GLY A 115 15.54 9.49 -2.77
CA GLY A 115 16.57 10.51 -2.62
C GLY A 115 16.25 11.54 -1.53
N ALA A 116 14.99 11.99 -1.47
CA ALA A 116 14.52 12.89 -0.42
C ALA A 116 14.57 12.23 0.97
N LEU A 117 14.08 10.98 1.07
CA LEU A 117 14.13 10.19 2.31
C LEU A 117 15.58 9.94 2.76
N ARG A 118 16.48 9.61 1.83
CA ARG A 118 17.91 9.48 2.14
C ARG A 118 18.48 10.75 2.79
N THR A 119 18.16 11.91 2.25
CA THR A 119 18.62 13.19 2.82
C THR A 119 18.13 13.38 4.25
N LEU A 120 16.86 13.02 4.52
CA LEU A 120 16.29 13.10 5.86
C LEU A 120 16.91 12.07 6.81
N LEU A 121 17.11 10.82 6.37
CA LEU A 121 17.77 9.77 7.15
C LEU A 121 19.20 10.17 7.55
N LEU A 122 19.97 10.68 6.61
CA LEU A 122 21.33 11.17 6.90
C LEU A 122 21.33 12.33 7.90
N ARG A 123 20.32 13.21 7.82
CA ARG A 123 20.19 14.36 8.71
C ARG A 123 19.77 13.97 10.14
N TYR A 124 18.83 13.04 10.29
CA TYR A 124 18.20 12.74 11.59
C TYR A 124 18.76 11.48 12.24
N ASP A 125 19.13 10.46 11.44
CA ASP A 125 19.63 9.17 11.94
C ASP A 125 21.15 9.01 11.73
N GLY A 126 21.80 9.96 11.02
CA GLY A 126 23.24 9.90 10.70
C GLY A 126 23.63 8.84 9.67
N LYS A 127 22.69 7.99 9.25
CA LYS A 127 22.87 6.91 8.28
C LYS A 127 21.63 6.75 7.42
N ALA A 128 21.79 6.23 6.20
CA ALA A 128 20.71 5.89 5.33
C ALA A 128 20.79 4.40 4.99
N GLU A 129 19.80 3.63 5.45
CA GLU A 129 19.65 2.21 5.17
C GLU A 129 18.51 2.01 4.17
N PRO A 130 18.46 0.87 3.44
CA PRO A 130 17.34 0.55 2.56
C PRO A 130 16.01 0.62 3.30
N LEU A 131 14.99 1.18 2.66
CA LEU A 131 13.65 1.31 3.21
C LEU A 131 12.69 0.35 2.51
N LEU A 132 11.54 0.10 3.12
CA LEU A 132 10.45 -0.64 2.51
C LEU A 132 9.24 0.27 2.38
N ALA A 133 8.78 0.50 1.14
CA ALA A 133 7.60 1.30 0.84
C ALA A 133 6.40 0.41 0.55
N SER A 134 5.23 0.76 1.09
CA SER A 134 3.95 0.21 0.67
C SER A 134 3.35 1.09 -0.41
N VAL A 135 3.30 0.56 -1.64
CA VAL A 135 2.75 1.26 -2.80
C VAL A 135 1.33 0.75 -3.06
N PRO A 136 0.31 1.62 -3.01
CA PRO A 136 -1.05 1.21 -3.29
C PRO A 136 -1.23 0.86 -4.77
N VAL A 137 -1.83 -0.30 -5.04
CA VAL A 137 -2.14 -0.78 -6.39
C VAL A 137 -3.63 -1.05 -6.49
N SER A 138 -4.31 -0.40 -7.42
CA SER A 138 -5.70 -0.71 -7.73
C SER A 138 -5.80 -2.09 -8.38
N TYR A 139 -6.81 -2.86 -7.99
CA TYR A 139 -7.13 -4.14 -8.60
C TYR A 139 -8.57 -4.19 -9.16
N ASP A 140 -9.26 -3.06 -9.13
CA ASP A 140 -10.59 -2.91 -9.72
C ASP A 140 -10.52 -1.91 -10.87
N PHE A 141 -10.59 -2.44 -12.07
CA PHE A 141 -10.57 -1.69 -13.34
C PHE A 141 -11.95 -1.70 -14.02
N SER A 142 -13.01 -2.04 -13.29
CA SER A 142 -14.36 -2.05 -13.84
C SER A 142 -14.75 -0.67 -14.33
N PRO A 143 -15.17 -0.51 -15.61
CA PRO A 143 -15.64 0.78 -16.14
C PRO A 143 -16.95 1.23 -15.50
N GLU A 144 -17.68 0.30 -14.89
CA GLU A 144 -18.97 0.55 -14.23
C GLU A 144 -18.81 1.09 -12.80
N ARG A 145 -17.58 1.18 -12.33
CA ARG A 145 -17.28 1.63 -10.98
C ARG A 145 -17.52 3.13 -10.85
N ILE A 146 -18.58 3.51 -10.17
CA ILE A 146 -18.95 4.89 -9.87
C ILE A 146 -18.27 5.37 -8.58
N SER A 147 -18.05 4.46 -7.60
CA SER A 147 -17.49 4.82 -6.30
C SER A 147 -16.76 3.63 -5.66
N GLY A 148 -16.11 3.89 -4.54
CA GLY A 148 -15.38 2.87 -3.77
C GLY A 148 -13.88 2.89 -4.03
N ASN A 149 -13.14 2.27 -3.13
CA ASN A 149 -11.68 2.21 -3.15
C ASN A 149 -11.24 0.76 -2.98
N ARG A 150 -10.86 0.13 -4.10
CA ARG A 150 -10.35 -1.26 -4.11
C ARG A 150 -8.88 -1.25 -4.49
N PHE A 151 -8.05 -1.19 -3.48
CA PHE A 151 -6.61 -1.24 -3.64
C PHE A 151 -5.99 -2.24 -2.67
N THR A 152 -4.78 -2.64 -2.95
CA THR A 152 -3.94 -3.46 -2.09
C THR A 152 -2.55 -2.85 -2.01
N GLY A 153 -1.77 -3.21 -1.00
CA GLY A 153 -0.40 -2.74 -0.83
C GLY A 153 0.59 -3.67 -1.53
N MET A 154 1.44 -3.10 -2.36
CA MET A 154 2.61 -3.77 -2.92
C MET A 154 3.85 -3.25 -2.20
N LEU A 155 4.68 -4.15 -1.66
CA LEU A 155 5.89 -3.77 -0.94
C LEU A 155 7.07 -3.66 -1.91
N VAL A 156 7.68 -2.48 -1.94
CA VAL A 156 8.83 -2.16 -2.80
C VAL A 156 10.01 -1.73 -1.94
N ALA A 157 11.15 -2.38 -2.11
CA ALA A 157 12.38 -1.96 -1.45
C ALA A 157 12.94 -0.70 -2.12
N LEU A 158 13.27 0.30 -1.31
CA LEU A 158 13.83 1.58 -1.75
C LEU A 158 15.31 1.64 -1.37
N PRO A 159 16.24 1.85 -2.33
CA PRO A 159 17.68 1.89 -2.08
C PRO A 159 18.11 3.25 -1.51
N ALA A 160 17.71 3.54 -0.28
CA ALA A 160 18.08 4.80 0.39
C ALA A 160 19.56 4.85 0.80
N ASP A 161 20.25 3.73 0.82
CA ASP A 161 21.69 3.59 1.01
C ASP A 161 22.51 4.07 -0.21
N SER A 162 21.94 4.02 -1.42
CA SER A 162 22.64 4.47 -2.65
C SER A 162 22.68 5.99 -2.74
N ASP A 163 23.87 6.55 -2.97
CA ASP A 163 24.11 7.99 -3.18
C ASP A 163 23.98 8.41 -4.66
N ASP A 164 24.17 7.46 -5.60
CA ASP A 164 24.04 7.72 -7.04
C ASP A 164 22.56 7.76 -7.47
N PRO A 165 22.07 8.90 -7.99
CA PRO A 165 20.70 9.03 -8.44
C PRO A 165 20.34 8.12 -9.63
N LEU A 166 21.29 7.82 -10.51
CA LEU A 166 21.04 6.93 -11.66
C LEU A 166 20.93 5.48 -11.20
N GLN A 167 21.77 5.07 -10.27
CA GLN A 167 21.68 3.75 -9.64
C GLN A 167 20.36 3.61 -8.89
N ARG A 168 19.90 4.64 -8.16
CA ARG A 168 18.61 4.62 -7.48
C ARG A 168 17.45 4.37 -8.44
N VAL A 169 17.45 5.02 -9.63
CA VAL A 169 16.39 4.78 -10.63
C VAL A 169 16.40 3.32 -11.09
N ARG A 170 17.57 2.77 -11.42
CA ARG A 170 17.71 1.38 -11.88
C ARG A 170 17.22 0.39 -10.83
N VAL A 171 17.69 0.53 -9.59
CA VAL A 171 17.32 -0.37 -8.49
C VAL A 171 15.85 -0.23 -8.12
N CYS A 172 15.29 0.99 -8.14
CA CYS A 172 13.85 1.18 -7.94
C CYS A 172 13.03 0.49 -9.03
N HIS A 173 13.45 0.56 -10.29
CA HIS A 173 12.80 -0.15 -11.41
C HIS A 173 12.83 -1.68 -11.19
N GLU A 174 14.00 -2.25 -10.93
CA GLU A 174 14.19 -3.69 -10.68
C GLU A 174 13.33 -4.17 -9.51
N ASN A 175 13.35 -3.42 -8.40
CA ASN A 175 12.57 -3.73 -7.21
C ASN A 175 11.06 -3.60 -7.46
N ALA A 176 10.60 -2.61 -8.23
CA ALA A 176 9.20 -2.43 -8.57
C ALA A 176 8.69 -3.57 -9.48
N VAL A 177 9.49 -4.01 -10.45
CA VAL A 177 9.18 -5.18 -11.30
C VAL A 177 9.05 -6.44 -10.46
N SER A 178 10.05 -6.73 -9.62
CA SER A 178 10.05 -7.89 -8.72
C SER A 178 8.89 -7.87 -7.72
N ALA A 179 8.58 -6.69 -7.15
CA ALA A 179 7.45 -6.52 -6.25
C ALA A 179 6.12 -6.77 -6.96
N LYS A 180 5.95 -6.31 -8.20
CA LYS A 180 4.76 -6.54 -9.01
C LYS A 180 4.56 -8.02 -9.33
N GLU A 181 5.61 -8.72 -9.71
CA GLU A 181 5.59 -10.17 -9.93
C GLU A 181 5.18 -10.92 -8.66
N SER A 182 5.81 -10.59 -7.54
CA SER A 182 5.50 -11.19 -6.23
C SER A 182 4.06 -10.94 -5.82
N HIS A 183 3.57 -9.71 -6.02
CA HIS A 183 2.20 -9.32 -5.72
C HIS A 183 1.18 -10.10 -6.58
N GLN A 184 1.46 -10.29 -7.87
CA GLN A 184 0.62 -11.08 -8.77
C GLN A 184 0.62 -12.57 -8.39
N LEU A 185 1.77 -13.12 -7.98
CA LEU A 185 1.90 -14.51 -7.56
C LEU A 185 1.12 -14.82 -6.27
N LEU A 186 1.19 -13.94 -5.28
CA LEU A 186 0.44 -14.06 -4.03
C LEU A 186 -1.07 -13.90 -4.25
N GLY A 187 -1.44 -13.05 -5.21
CA GLY A 187 -2.79 -12.65 -5.49
C GLY A 187 -3.20 -11.38 -4.74
N PRO A 188 -3.67 -10.36 -5.48
CA PRO A 188 -3.94 -9.04 -4.94
C PRO A 188 -5.00 -9.01 -3.84
N GLU A 189 -5.91 -9.98 -3.84
CA GLU A 189 -7.02 -10.05 -2.88
C GLU A 189 -6.70 -10.85 -1.60
N LEU A 190 -5.49 -11.40 -1.45
CA LEU A 190 -5.18 -12.30 -0.33
C LEU A 190 -5.46 -11.65 1.03
N ILE A 191 -4.94 -10.45 1.23
CA ILE A 191 -5.10 -9.73 2.51
C ILE A 191 -6.56 -9.34 2.74
N SER A 192 -7.23 -8.79 1.72
CA SER A 192 -8.64 -8.38 1.84
C SER A 192 -9.59 -9.56 2.10
N ARG A 193 -9.30 -10.73 1.51
CA ARG A 193 -10.08 -11.96 1.76
C ARG A 193 -9.96 -12.42 3.21
N TRP A 194 -8.77 -12.39 3.80
CA TRP A 194 -8.57 -12.77 5.19
C TRP A 194 -9.02 -11.69 6.17
N ALA A 195 -8.87 -10.41 5.83
CA ALA A 195 -9.32 -9.30 6.66
C ALA A 195 -10.84 -9.35 6.94
N ALA A 196 -11.62 -9.91 6.02
CA ALA A 196 -13.07 -10.07 6.19
C ALA A 196 -13.46 -11.03 7.34
N TYR A 197 -12.54 -11.90 7.79
CA TYR A 197 -12.79 -12.84 8.89
C TYR A 197 -12.29 -12.32 10.24
N TRP A 198 -11.60 -11.21 10.27
CA TRP A 198 -11.08 -10.65 11.50
C TRP A 198 -12.17 -9.87 12.24
N PRO A 199 -12.45 -10.21 13.51
CA PRO A 199 -13.33 -9.40 14.31
C PRO A 199 -12.71 -8.01 14.49
N PRO A 200 -13.50 -6.92 14.45
CA PRO A 200 -13.00 -5.55 14.58
C PRO A 200 -12.08 -5.34 15.80
N ALA A 201 -12.45 -5.92 16.93
CA ALA A 201 -11.64 -5.89 18.16
C ALA A 201 -10.27 -6.59 18.00
N GLY A 202 -10.21 -7.68 17.23
CA GLY A 202 -8.96 -8.39 16.94
C GLY A 202 -8.04 -7.60 16.00
N ALA A 203 -8.62 -6.96 14.99
CA ALA A 203 -7.88 -6.08 14.10
C ALA A 203 -7.31 -4.87 14.87
N GLU A 204 -8.12 -4.21 15.70
CA GLU A 204 -7.68 -3.12 16.55
C GLU A 204 -6.56 -3.53 17.51
N ALA A 205 -6.70 -4.68 18.17
CA ALA A 205 -5.68 -5.20 19.07
C ALA A 205 -4.37 -5.50 18.34
N LEU A 206 -4.44 -6.06 17.12
CA LEU A 206 -3.24 -6.32 16.31
C LEU A 206 -2.58 -5.02 15.87
N PHE A 207 -3.34 -4.05 15.35
CA PHE A 207 -2.78 -2.76 14.94
C PHE A 207 -2.16 -2.01 16.13
N ARG A 208 -2.78 -2.07 17.31
CA ARG A 208 -2.23 -1.51 18.53
C ARG A 208 -0.93 -2.21 18.93
N TRP A 209 -0.93 -3.53 18.93
CA TRP A 209 0.26 -4.32 19.25
C TRP A 209 1.41 -4.07 18.25
N LEU A 210 1.13 -3.96 16.95
CA LEU A 210 2.13 -3.62 15.94
C LEU A 210 2.70 -2.22 16.18
N SER A 211 1.83 -1.22 16.44
CA SER A 211 2.27 0.15 16.70
C SER A 211 3.06 0.30 18.01
N GLU A 212 2.76 -0.52 19.03
CA GLU A 212 3.50 -0.52 20.30
C GLU A 212 4.86 -1.22 20.19
N ARG A 213 5.02 -2.21 19.30
CA ARG A 213 6.32 -2.82 19.03
C ARG A 213 7.29 -1.85 18.37
N ASP A 214 6.79 -1.01 17.47
CA ASP A 214 7.58 0.05 16.82
C ASP A 214 8.04 1.14 17.81
N GLY A 215 7.26 1.40 18.87
CA GLY A 215 7.57 2.41 19.88
C GLY A 215 8.63 2.01 20.91
N ARG A 216 9.16 0.77 20.87
CA ARG A 216 10.16 0.28 21.85
C ARG A 216 11.61 0.46 21.39
N THR A 217 11.87 1.09 20.27
CA THR A 217 13.24 1.49 19.94
C THR A 217 13.61 2.67 20.83
N ARG A 218 14.35 2.39 21.89
CA ARG A 218 14.82 3.33 22.89
C ARG A 218 15.68 4.41 22.22
N TYR A 219 15.20 5.62 22.23
CA TYR A 219 16.11 6.75 22.29
C TYR A 219 16.53 6.90 23.76
N SER A 220 17.62 6.29 24.14
CA SER A 220 18.36 6.71 25.33
C SER A 220 18.99 8.06 25.00
N THR A 221 18.50 9.09 25.64
CA THR A 221 19.11 10.41 25.76
C THR A 221 20.59 10.27 26.17
#